data_40fadf5a6ba25d2c9adeaa9e6b5e87cf
#
_entry.id   40fadf5a6ba25d2c9adeaa9e6b5e87cf
#
_cell.length_a   1.000
_cell.length_b   1.000
_cell.length_c   1.000
_cell.angle_alpha   90.00
_cell.angle_beta   90.00
_cell.angle_gamma   90.00
#
_symmetry.space_group_name_H-M   'P 1'
#
loop_
_entity.id
_entity.type
_entity.pdbx_description
1 polymer ?
#
loop_
_entity_poly.entity_id
_entity_poly.type
_entity_poly.pdbx_seq_one_letter_code
_entity_poly.pdbx_strand_id
1 'polypeptide(L)'
;MRLTHLQILRKVVDVQSDEIIKRLLMQEQKCDVRVYIVRAMNLAARDSDSPSDPYVKVSLGTDVHDRRDQHKEDDMEPDIYEMFQFQAVFPGCPLLKIQFWDYDLLFGDDLIGETTIDLEDRYFSSDFKAFQHKPIEHRQLHHYSTEMSQGTVVMWAEINEMMASSEAAPRWDISKKPTEDFEVRVVVWDTVDLEMMDVEGTTDGFVRCFFESDHALDTDTHFRNSDGKCSWNYRLLFPVTYGEKNKRYELTT
;
A
#
# COMPACT_ATOMS: atom_id res chain seq x y z
N MET A 1 -16.54 16.68 52.62
CA MET A 1 -16.56 17.55 51.44
C MET A 1 -17.82 17.25 50.64
N ARG A 2 -18.84 18.14 50.63
CA ARG A 2 -20.10 17.91 49.91
C ARG A 2 -19.88 18.27 48.46
N LEU A 3 -20.07 17.32 47.55
CA LEU A 3 -20.03 17.58 46.09
C LEU A 3 -21.19 18.52 45.72
N THR A 4 -20.92 19.47 44.87
CA THR A 4 -21.95 20.37 44.34
C THR A 4 -22.90 19.60 43.41
N HIS A 5 -24.15 20.09 43.29
CA HIS A 5 -25.16 19.46 42.41
C HIS A 5 -24.69 19.25 40.96
N LEU A 6 -23.85 20.15 40.44
CA LEU A 6 -23.23 20.07 39.12
C LEU A 6 -22.20 18.93 39.04
N GLN A 7 -21.44 18.65 40.10
CA GLN A 7 -20.47 17.57 40.13
C GLN A 7 -21.15 16.20 40.24
N ILE A 8 -22.30 16.13 40.89
CA ILE A 8 -23.13 14.92 40.96
C ILE A 8 -23.75 14.66 39.58
N LEU A 9 -24.30 15.69 38.90
CA LEU A 9 -24.87 15.53 37.56
C LEU A 9 -23.82 15.13 36.52
N ARG A 10 -22.61 15.70 36.56
CA ARG A 10 -21.52 15.25 35.71
C ARG A 10 -21.16 13.76 35.91
N LYS A 11 -21.03 13.33 37.18
CA LYS A 11 -20.78 11.92 37.46
C LYS A 11 -21.90 10.99 36.99
N VAL A 12 -23.14 11.40 37.10
CA VAL A 12 -24.30 10.59 36.65
C VAL A 12 -24.34 10.52 35.11
N VAL A 13 -24.01 11.61 34.43
CA VAL A 13 -23.92 11.65 32.97
C VAL A 13 -22.75 10.77 32.46
N ASP A 14 -21.59 10.84 33.14
CA ASP A 14 -20.43 10.02 32.79
C ASP A 14 -20.75 8.52 32.98
N VAL A 15 -21.40 8.12 34.07
CA VAL A 15 -21.79 6.73 34.33
C VAL A 15 -22.82 6.22 33.31
N GLN A 16 -23.80 7.07 32.91
CA GLN A 16 -24.76 6.70 31.87
C GLN A 16 -24.11 6.56 30.49
N SER A 17 -23.16 7.46 30.18
CA SER A 17 -22.38 7.36 28.95
C SER A 17 -21.57 6.07 28.90
N ASP A 18 -20.90 5.72 30.00
CA ASP A 18 -20.14 4.48 30.12
C ASP A 18 -21.03 3.22 29.99
N GLU A 19 -22.23 3.23 30.50
CA GLU A 19 -23.21 2.13 30.38
C GLU A 19 -23.71 1.98 28.94
N ILE A 20 -23.95 3.11 28.23
CA ILE A 20 -24.35 3.09 26.83
C ILE A 20 -23.20 2.58 25.97
N ILE A 21 -21.98 3.06 26.22
CA ILE A 21 -20.78 2.61 25.53
C ILE A 21 -20.56 1.11 25.76
N LYS A 22 -20.68 0.63 27.00
CA LYS A 22 -20.60 -0.80 27.33
C LYS A 22 -21.63 -1.63 26.56
N ARG A 23 -22.89 -1.17 26.51
CA ARG A 23 -23.93 -1.87 25.74
C ARG A 23 -23.62 -1.94 24.25
N LEU A 24 -23.13 -0.85 23.66
CA LEU A 24 -22.73 -0.80 22.26
C LEU A 24 -21.54 -1.72 21.97
N LEU A 25 -20.55 -1.73 22.87
CA LEU A 25 -19.37 -2.59 22.76
C LEU A 25 -19.67 -4.08 23.01
N MET A 26 -20.77 -4.41 23.70
CA MET A 26 -21.19 -5.79 24.00
C MET A 26 -22.24 -6.32 23.01
N GLN A 27 -22.72 -5.49 22.10
CA GLN A 27 -23.65 -5.93 21.09
C GLN A 27 -22.88 -6.63 19.96
N GLU A 28 -22.98 -7.93 19.91
CA GLU A 28 -22.35 -8.73 18.85
C GLU A 28 -22.93 -8.37 17.47
N GLN A 29 -22.02 -8.02 16.55
CA GLN A 29 -22.35 -7.76 15.16
C GLN A 29 -21.58 -8.73 14.27
N LYS A 30 -22.30 -9.47 13.44
CA LYS A 30 -21.69 -10.30 12.41
C LYS A 30 -21.26 -9.45 11.22
N CYS A 31 -20.05 -9.65 10.78
CA CYS A 31 -19.44 -8.90 9.68
C CYS A 31 -18.80 -9.84 8.66
N ASP A 32 -18.85 -9.39 7.42
CA ASP A 32 -18.09 -9.92 6.29
C ASP A 32 -16.79 -9.13 6.19
N VAL A 33 -15.67 -9.78 6.45
CA VAL A 33 -14.33 -9.20 6.38
C VAL A 33 -13.70 -9.61 5.05
N ARG A 34 -13.26 -8.64 4.28
CA ARG A 34 -12.57 -8.85 3.01
C ARG A 34 -11.18 -8.26 3.07
N VAL A 35 -10.20 -9.09 2.78
CA VAL A 35 -8.79 -8.71 2.75
C VAL A 35 -8.32 -8.79 1.31
N TYR A 36 -7.95 -7.67 0.75
CA TYR A 36 -7.45 -7.57 -0.61
C TYR A 36 -5.94 -7.45 -0.55
N ILE A 37 -5.23 -8.36 -1.17
CA ILE A 37 -3.78 -8.35 -1.26
C ILE A 37 -3.38 -8.13 -2.71
N VAL A 38 -2.66 -7.04 -2.97
CA VAL A 38 -2.20 -6.68 -4.31
C VAL A 38 -0.90 -7.41 -4.63
N ARG A 39 0.11 -7.23 -3.80
CA ARG A 39 1.44 -7.84 -3.96
C ARG A 39 2.26 -7.78 -2.67
N ALA A 40 3.37 -8.48 -2.67
CA ALA A 40 4.44 -8.22 -1.73
C ALA A 40 5.64 -7.58 -2.46
N MET A 41 6.54 -6.96 -1.68
CA MET A 41 7.73 -6.30 -2.20
C MET A 41 8.91 -6.57 -1.27
N ASN A 42 10.10 -6.71 -1.87
CA ASN A 42 11.35 -6.88 -1.14
C ASN A 42 11.29 -7.99 -0.08
N LEU A 43 10.71 -9.13 -0.43
CA LEU A 43 10.70 -10.29 0.45
C LEU A 43 12.13 -10.75 0.74
N ALA A 44 12.40 -11.18 1.97
CA ALA A 44 13.72 -11.73 2.31
C ALA A 44 13.86 -13.15 1.76
N ALA A 45 15.01 -13.46 1.14
CA ALA A 45 15.36 -14.84 0.79
C ALA A 45 15.54 -15.68 2.06
N ARG A 46 15.06 -16.92 2.05
CA ARG A 46 15.28 -17.88 3.13
C ARG A 46 16.42 -18.82 2.82
N ASP A 47 16.61 -19.14 1.57
CA ASP A 47 17.73 -19.95 1.10
C ASP A 47 18.97 -19.10 0.87
N SER A 48 20.15 -19.71 1.11
CA SER A 48 21.43 -19.03 0.88
C SER A 48 21.79 -18.93 -0.59
N ASP A 49 21.22 -19.77 -1.43
CA ASP A 49 21.68 -20.03 -2.79
C ASP A 49 20.66 -19.62 -3.87
N SER A 50 19.41 -19.29 -3.48
CA SER A 50 18.35 -18.87 -4.41
C SER A 50 17.40 -17.83 -3.81
N PRO A 51 16.69 -17.06 -4.63
CA PRO A 51 15.49 -16.35 -4.19
C PRO A 51 14.46 -17.32 -3.62
N SER A 52 13.56 -16.83 -2.78
CA SER A 52 12.46 -17.62 -2.23
C SER A 52 11.36 -17.87 -3.26
N ASP A 53 10.60 -18.95 -3.06
CA ASP A 53 9.39 -19.33 -3.79
C ASP A 53 8.13 -18.94 -2.99
N PRO A 54 7.79 -17.64 -2.88
CA PRO A 54 6.82 -17.18 -1.91
C PRO A 54 5.39 -17.56 -2.24
N TYR A 55 4.65 -17.88 -1.20
CA TYR A 55 3.19 -17.94 -1.22
C TYR A 55 2.59 -17.25 -0.01
N VAL A 56 1.32 -16.88 -0.12
CA VAL A 56 0.60 -16.17 0.94
C VAL A 56 -0.33 -17.11 1.70
N LYS A 57 -0.38 -16.92 3.02
CA LYS A 57 -1.34 -17.53 3.91
C LYS A 57 -2.02 -16.44 4.73
N VAL A 58 -3.35 -16.41 4.67
CA VAL A 58 -4.16 -15.42 5.40
C VAL A 58 -5.07 -16.14 6.37
N SER A 59 -5.09 -15.71 7.62
CA SER A 59 -5.92 -16.36 8.65
C SER A 59 -6.62 -15.34 9.55
N LEU A 60 -7.84 -15.69 9.95
CA LEU A 60 -8.63 -14.98 10.96
C LEU A 60 -9.11 -16.01 11.99
N GLY A 61 -8.45 -16.06 13.14
CA GLY A 61 -8.67 -17.12 14.12
C GLY A 61 -8.33 -18.51 13.57
N THR A 62 -9.33 -19.38 13.48
CA THR A 62 -9.18 -20.75 12.95
C THR A 62 -9.46 -20.87 11.46
N ASP A 63 -10.00 -19.82 10.85
CA ASP A 63 -10.25 -19.79 9.41
C ASP A 63 -8.97 -19.41 8.66
N VAL A 64 -8.55 -20.24 7.72
CA VAL A 64 -7.24 -20.13 7.05
C VAL A 64 -7.42 -20.32 5.56
N HIS A 65 -6.96 -19.34 4.81
CA HIS A 65 -6.74 -19.43 3.37
C HIS A 65 -5.25 -19.61 3.10
N ASP A 66 -4.88 -20.78 2.61
CA ASP A 66 -3.51 -21.16 2.29
C ASP A 66 -3.34 -21.25 0.77
N ARG A 67 -2.32 -20.58 0.24
CA ARG A 67 -2.02 -20.54 -1.21
C ARG A 67 -0.72 -21.24 -1.56
N ARG A 68 -0.35 -22.25 -0.79
CA ARG A 68 0.87 -23.05 -1.01
C ARG A 68 1.00 -23.60 -2.44
N ASP A 69 -0.10 -23.98 -3.04
CA ASP A 69 -0.19 -24.50 -4.41
C ASP A 69 -0.07 -23.43 -5.50
N GLN A 70 -0.04 -22.15 -5.09
CA GLN A 70 0.10 -20.97 -5.97
C GLN A 70 1.38 -20.19 -5.70
N HIS A 71 2.41 -20.84 -5.13
CA HIS A 71 3.71 -20.21 -4.92
C HIS A 71 4.28 -19.63 -6.23
N LYS A 72 5.16 -18.66 -6.12
CA LYS A 72 5.81 -17.99 -7.25
C LYS A 72 7.27 -18.32 -7.26
N GLU A 73 7.72 -19.00 -8.29
CA GLU A 73 9.13 -19.41 -8.41
C GLU A 73 10.06 -18.21 -8.47
N ASP A 74 11.09 -18.19 -7.61
CA ASP A 74 12.17 -17.19 -7.60
C ASP A 74 11.70 -15.73 -7.58
N ASP A 75 10.60 -15.42 -6.90
CA ASP A 75 9.96 -14.10 -7.00
C ASP A 75 9.93 -13.36 -5.66
N MET A 76 10.87 -12.44 -5.43
CA MET A 76 10.94 -11.62 -4.23
C MET A 76 9.90 -10.48 -4.20
N GLU A 77 9.15 -10.29 -5.28
CA GLU A 77 8.10 -9.28 -5.41
C GLU A 77 6.81 -9.83 -6.02
N PRO A 78 6.22 -10.88 -5.42
CA PRO A 78 5.12 -11.60 -6.03
C PRO A 78 3.85 -10.75 -6.16
N ASP A 79 3.28 -10.77 -7.35
CA ASP A 79 1.93 -10.29 -7.61
C ASP A 79 0.92 -11.32 -7.10
N ILE A 80 -0.01 -10.89 -6.25
CA ILE A 80 -1.04 -11.74 -5.65
C ILE A 80 -2.40 -11.47 -6.30
N TYR A 81 -2.87 -10.22 -6.29
CA TYR A 81 -4.16 -9.79 -6.85
C TYR A 81 -5.34 -10.68 -6.43
N GLU A 82 -5.45 -10.97 -5.13
CA GLU A 82 -6.48 -11.85 -4.60
C GLU A 82 -7.21 -11.22 -3.40
N MET A 83 -8.50 -11.57 -3.28
CA MET A 83 -9.36 -11.21 -2.17
C MET A 83 -9.65 -12.44 -1.31
N PHE A 84 -9.37 -12.33 -0.02
CA PHE A 84 -9.66 -13.34 1.02
C PHE A 84 -10.86 -12.88 1.84
N GLN A 85 -11.84 -13.76 2.00
CA GLN A 85 -13.09 -13.42 2.67
C GLN A 85 -13.27 -14.27 3.93
N PHE A 86 -13.63 -13.61 5.04
CA PHE A 86 -13.86 -14.23 6.33
C PHE A 86 -15.17 -13.74 6.94
N GLN A 87 -15.74 -14.54 7.82
CA GLN A 87 -16.82 -14.10 8.69
C GLN A 87 -16.28 -13.85 10.09
N ALA A 88 -16.63 -12.71 10.67
CA ALA A 88 -16.21 -12.32 12.00
C ALA A 88 -17.37 -11.78 12.83
N VAL A 89 -17.21 -11.81 14.14
CA VAL A 89 -18.13 -11.20 15.10
C VAL A 89 -17.35 -10.13 15.86
N PHE A 90 -17.93 -8.94 15.95
CA PHE A 90 -17.39 -7.82 16.72
C PHE A 90 -18.34 -7.48 17.88
N PRO A 91 -17.86 -7.24 19.12
CA PRO A 91 -16.47 -7.41 19.56
C PRO A 91 -16.08 -8.87 19.75
N GLY A 92 -14.76 -9.10 19.91
CA GLY A 92 -14.17 -10.43 20.10
C GLY A 92 -13.56 -11.02 18.83
N CYS A 93 -13.39 -10.18 17.79
CA CYS A 93 -12.75 -10.60 16.54
C CYS A 93 -11.29 -11.02 16.77
N PRO A 94 -10.86 -12.20 16.28
CA PRO A 94 -9.45 -12.58 16.32
C PRO A 94 -8.57 -11.64 15.51
N LEU A 95 -7.26 -11.64 15.78
CA LEU A 95 -6.30 -10.93 14.96
C LEU A 95 -6.27 -11.52 13.54
N LEU A 96 -6.33 -10.64 12.55
CA LEU A 96 -6.04 -10.99 11.16
C LEU A 96 -4.53 -11.15 11.01
N LYS A 97 -4.10 -12.29 10.47
CA LYS A 97 -2.69 -12.59 10.23
C LYS A 97 -2.46 -12.82 8.74
N ILE A 98 -1.44 -12.16 8.20
CA ILE A 98 -0.98 -12.33 6.82
C ILE A 98 0.47 -12.79 6.91
N GLN A 99 0.76 -13.94 6.31
CA GLN A 99 2.06 -14.59 6.32
C GLN A 99 2.51 -14.83 4.89
N PHE A 100 3.81 -14.65 4.64
CA PHE A 100 4.49 -15.12 3.44
C PHE A 100 5.43 -16.24 3.83
N TRP A 101 5.35 -17.33 3.09
CA TRP A 101 6.11 -18.55 3.31
C TRP A 101 6.90 -18.87 2.07
N ASP A 102 8.07 -19.43 2.25
CA ASP A 102 8.90 -19.99 1.21
C ASP A 102 8.49 -21.46 0.99
N TYR A 103 8.13 -21.78 -0.24
CA TYR A 103 7.77 -23.14 -0.61
C TYR A 103 9.01 -24.01 -0.74
N ASP A 104 9.04 -25.13 -0.03
CA ASP A 104 10.07 -26.15 -0.16
C ASP A 104 9.42 -27.50 -0.46
N LEU A 105 9.96 -28.20 -1.47
CA LEU A 105 9.45 -29.51 -1.86
C LEU A 105 9.86 -30.61 -0.86
N LEU A 106 11.01 -30.48 -0.19
CA LEU A 106 11.66 -31.60 0.52
C LEU A 106 11.77 -31.39 2.03
N PHE A 107 11.99 -30.18 2.52
CA PHE A 107 12.38 -29.93 3.91
C PHE A 107 11.32 -29.22 4.76
N GLY A 108 10.22 -28.85 4.16
CA GLY A 108 9.14 -28.07 4.80
C GLY A 108 9.32 -26.59 4.59
N ASP A 109 8.21 -25.89 4.50
CA ASP A 109 8.19 -24.49 4.14
C ASP A 109 8.68 -23.60 5.28
N ASP A 110 9.46 -22.57 4.95
CA ASP A 110 9.99 -21.61 5.90
C ASP A 110 9.17 -20.29 5.89
N LEU A 111 8.93 -19.75 7.08
CA LEU A 111 8.27 -18.45 7.21
C LEU A 111 9.21 -17.34 6.75
N ILE A 112 8.85 -16.60 5.70
CA ILE A 112 9.56 -15.38 5.30
C ILE A 112 9.26 -14.28 6.30
N GLY A 113 7.97 -14.01 6.54
CA GLY A 113 7.55 -13.01 7.50
C GLY A 113 6.04 -12.89 7.61
N GLU A 114 5.60 -12.21 8.67
CA GLU A 114 4.19 -12.02 8.95
C GLU A 114 3.86 -10.59 9.41
N THR A 115 2.61 -10.20 9.22
CA THR A 115 2.01 -9.03 9.85
C THR A 115 0.68 -9.40 10.47
N THR A 116 0.39 -8.80 11.62
CA THR A 116 -0.89 -8.97 12.31
C THR A 116 -1.65 -7.66 12.36
N ILE A 117 -2.98 -7.75 12.28
CA ILE A 117 -3.87 -6.60 12.22
C ILE A 117 -4.99 -6.82 13.23
N ASP A 118 -5.14 -5.88 14.16
CA ASP A 118 -6.32 -5.77 14.98
C ASP A 118 -7.44 -5.11 14.17
N LEU A 119 -8.47 -5.89 13.85
CA LEU A 119 -9.62 -5.41 13.10
C LEU A 119 -10.59 -4.62 13.97
N GLU A 120 -10.55 -4.77 15.30
CA GLU A 120 -11.42 -4.01 16.22
C GLU A 120 -11.07 -2.54 16.23
N ASP A 121 -9.78 -2.19 16.16
CA ASP A 121 -9.33 -0.80 16.01
C ASP A 121 -9.98 -0.12 14.81
N ARG A 122 -10.17 -0.86 13.71
CA ARG A 122 -10.83 -0.36 12.51
C ARG A 122 -12.34 -0.35 12.62
N TYR A 123 -12.91 -1.42 13.18
CA TYR A 123 -14.36 -1.56 13.34
C TYR A 123 -14.94 -0.48 14.24
N PHE A 124 -14.27 -0.13 15.34
CA PHE A 124 -14.72 0.91 16.25
C PHE A 124 -14.30 2.32 15.88
N SER A 125 -13.40 2.48 14.88
CA SER A 125 -12.98 3.79 14.39
C SER A 125 -14.06 4.43 13.51
N SER A 126 -14.59 5.59 13.94
CA SER A 126 -15.51 6.40 13.16
C SER A 126 -14.87 6.89 11.85
N ASP A 127 -13.58 7.24 11.91
CA ASP A 127 -12.83 7.74 10.77
C ASP A 127 -12.64 6.64 9.72
N PHE A 128 -12.28 5.42 10.16
CA PHE A 128 -12.16 4.29 9.26
C PHE A 128 -13.50 3.94 8.58
N LYS A 129 -14.60 3.99 9.33
CA LYS A 129 -15.96 3.78 8.78
C LYS A 129 -16.34 4.84 7.75
N ALA A 130 -15.93 6.09 7.95
CA ALA A 130 -16.25 7.21 7.06
C ALA A 130 -15.54 7.15 5.71
N PHE A 131 -14.43 6.44 5.58
CA PHE A 131 -13.75 6.27 4.29
C PHE A 131 -14.63 5.51 3.31
N GLN A 132 -15.00 6.14 2.21
CA GLN A 132 -15.71 5.52 1.10
C GLN A 132 -14.85 4.41 0.45
N HIS A 133 -13.56 4.70 0.27
CA HIS A 133 -12.56 3.74 -0.18
C HIS A 133 -11.58 3.51 0.95
N LYS A 134 -11.42 2.27 1.38
CA LYS A 134 -10.48 1.95 2.46
C LYS A 134 -9.05 2.21 1.99
N PRO A 135 -8.19 2.76 2.85
CA PRO A 135 -6.83 3.12 2.47
C PRO A 135 -6.02 1.88 2.11
N ILE A 136 -5.21 1.99 1.06
CA ILE A 136 -4.18 0.99 0.76
C ILE A 136 -3.07 1.12 1.80
N GLU A 137 -2.73 -0.01 2.43
CA GLU A 137 -1.72 -0.10 3.46
C GLU A 137 -0.47 -0.79 2.91
N HIS A 138 0.68 -0.24 3.25
CA HIS A 138 1.99 -0.86 3.05
C HIS A 138 2.46 -1.38 4.40
N ARG A 139 2.33 -2.69 4.64
CA ARG A 139 2.61 -3.28 5.95
C ARG A 139 3.89 -4.07 5.91
N GLN A 140 4.80 -3.75 6.83
CA GLN A 140 6.04 -4.49 6.98
C GLN A 140 5.77 -5.90 7.51
N LEU A 141 6.51 -6.85 6.98
CA LEU A 141 6.54 -8.23 7.43
C LEU A 141 7.67 -8.41 8.43
N HIS A 142 7.40 -9.09 9.52
CA HIS A 142 8.34 -9.34 10.60
C HIS A 142 8.55 -10.85 10.77
N HIS A 143 9.74 -11.21 11.20
CA HIS A 143 10.07 -12.57 11.56
C HIS A 143 10.68 -12.62 12.95
N TYR A 144 10.39 -13.66 13.72
CA TYR A 144 10.81 -13.77 15.12
C TYR A 144 12.32 -13.79 15.33
N SER A 145 13.10 -14.15 14.30
CA SER A 145 14.56 -14.26 14.40
C SER A 145 15.30 -12.94 14.15
N THR A 146 14.62 -11.89 13.73
CA THR A 146 15.27 -10.62 13.36
C THR A 146 14.34 -9.43 13.59
N GLU A 147 14.93 -8.28 13.92
CA GLU A 147 14.21 -7.00 14.03
C GLU A 147 14.05 -6.29 12.68
N MET A 148 14.77 -6.76 11.66
CA MET A 148 14.69 -6.17 10.31
C MET A 148 13.41 -6.61 9.61
N SER A 149 12.84 -5.69 8.81
CA SER A 149 11.71 -6.00 7.93
C SER A 149 12.08 -7.12 6.96
N GLN A 150 11.17 -8.06 6.78
CA GLN A 150 11.32 -9.19 5.86
C GLN A 150 10.57 -8.96 4.54
N GLY A 151 10.20 -7.73 4.28
CA GLY A 151 9.45 -7.29 3.11
C GLY A 151 8.24 -6.47 3.49
N THR A 152 7.44 -6.12 2.49
CA THR A 152 6.24 -5.29 2.65
C THR A 152 5.11 -5.90 1.85
N VAL A 153 3.94 -6.06 2.48
CA VAL A 153 2.70 -6.42 1.77
C VAL A 153 1.86 -5.18 1.49
N VAL A 154 1.34 -5.07 0.26
CA VAL A 154 0.41 -4.03 -0.18
C VAL A 154 -0.99 -4.60 -0.16
N MET A 155 -1.85 -4.05 0.69
CA MET A 155 -3.17 -4.60 0.95
C MET A 155 -4.16 -3.54 1.45
N TRP A 156 -5.44 -3.90 1.52
CA TRP A 156 -6.43 -3.21 2.35
C TRP A 156 -7.45 -4.21 2.89
N ALA A 157 -8.17 -3.81 3.92
CA ALA A 157 -9.25 -4.60 4.50
C ALA A 157 -10.56 -3.82 4.53
N GLU A 158 -11.66 -4.52 4.31
CA GLU A 158 -13.03 -4.02 4.45
C GLU A 158 -13.74 -4.82 5.53
N ILE A 159 -14.57 -4.13 6.31
CA ILE A 159 -15.43 -4.74 7.33
C ILE A 159 -16.86 -4.30 7.03
N ASN A 160 -17.69 -5.23 6.57
CA ASN A 160 -19.06 -4.97 6.15
C ASN A 160 -20.02 -5.64 7.13
N GLU A 161 -20.87 -4.86 7.79
CA GLU A 161 -21.89 -5.39 8.70
C GLU A 161 -22.94 -6.21 7.94
N MET A 162 -23.18 -7.43 8.40
CA MET A 162 -24.17 -8.31 7.81
C MET A 162 -25.53 -8.05 8.44
N MET A 163 -26.39 -7.34 7.73
CA MET A 163 -27.77 -7.12 8.14
C MET A 163 -28.70 -8.07 7.36
N ALA A 164 -29.75 -8.56 8.02
CA ALA A 164 -30.69 -9.51 7.44
C ALA A 164 -31.44 -9.00 6.19
N SER A 165 -31.46 -7.67 5.97
CA SER A 165 -32.15 -6.99 4.87
C SER A 165 -31.22 -6.26 3.91
N SER A 166 -29.91 -6.37 4.06
CA SER A 166 -28.94 -5.65 3.23
C SER A 166 -28.43 -6.52 2.09
N GLU A 167 -28.38 -5.98 0.89
CA GLU A 167 -27.61 -6.58 -0.21
C GLU A 167 -26.14 -6.63 0.17
N ALA A 168 -25.45 -7.69 -0.23
CA ALA A 168 -24.02 -7.82 0.02
C ALA A 168 -23.27 -6.64 -0.62
N ALA A 169 -22.36 -6.02 0.13
CA ALA A 169 -21.52 -4.96 -0.39
C ALA A 169 -20.81 -5.41 -1.68
N PRO A 170 -20.68 -4.56 -2.71
CA PRO A 170 -20.02 -4.92 -3.95
C PRO A 170 -18.56 -5.32 -3.66
N ARG A 171 -18.03 -6.26 -4.44
CA ARG A 171 -16.63 -6.66 -4.38
C ARG A 171 -15.82 -5.85 -5.37
N TRP A 172 -14.61 -5.50 -4.99
CA TRP A 172 -13.66 -4.90 -5.91
C TRP A 172 -13.08 -5.98 -6.85
N ASP A 173 -13.03 -5.66 -8.13
CA ASP A 173 -12.24 -6.42 -9.08
C ASP A 173 -10.80 -5.91 -8.99
N ILE A 174 -9.92 -6.74 -8.41
CA ILE A 174 -8.49 -6.45 -8.27
C ILE A 174 -7.66 -7.29 -9.23
N SER A 175 -8.27 -7.94 -10.21
CA SER A 175 -7.53 -8.69 -11.21
C SER A 175 -6.48 -7.80 -11.89
N LYS A 176 -5.29 -8.38 -12.12
CA LYS A 176 -4.22 -7.66 -12.81
C LYS A 176 -4.70 -7.25 -14.20
N LYS A 177 -4.69 -5.95 -14.45
CA LYS A 177 -5.01 -5.44 -15.78
C LYS A 177 -3.84 -5.68 -16.74
N PRO A 178 -4.12 -5.86 -18.03
CA PRO A 178 -3.08 -5.93 -19.04
C PRO A 178 -2.27 -4.64 -19.05
N THR A 179 -1.03 -4.73 -19.48
CA THR A 179 -0.18 -3.56 -19.71
C THR A 179 -0.75 -2.69 -20.84
N GLU A 180 -0.64 -1.38 -20.67
CA GLU A 180 -1.07 -0.41 -21.67
C GLU A 180 0.10 0.51 -22.04
N ASP A 181 0.25 0.79 -23.35
CA ASP A 181 1.29 1.69 -23.83
C ASP A 181 0.82 3.13 -23.81
N PHE A 182 1.63 4.00 -23.25
CA PHE A 182 1.41 5.43 -23.15
C PHE A 182 2.59 6.20 -23.75
N GLU A 183 2.36 7.45 -24.09
CA GLU A 183 3.39 8.40 -24.46
C GLU A 183 3.41 9.54 -23.46
N VAL A 184 4.47 9.65 -22.68
CA VAL A 184 4.68 10.79 -21.78
C VAL A 184 5.28 11.93 -22.62
N ARG A 185 4.62 13.08 -22.57
CA ARG A 185 5.03 14.29 -23.28
C ARG A 185 5.50 15.34 -22.29
N VAL A 186 6.79 15.66 -22.35
CA VAL A 186 7.36 16.77 -21.59
C VAL A 186 7.48 17.97 -22.53
N VAL A 187 6.81 19.07 -22.17
CA VAL A 187 6.89 20.31 -22.96
C VAL A 187 7.73 21.30 -22.16
N VAL A 188 8.88 21.65 -22.71
CA VAL A 188 9.78 22.66 -22.15
C VAL A 188 9.47 23.99 -22.83
N TRP A 189 8.94 24.93 -22.05
CA TRP A 189 8.60 26.27 -22.56
C TRP A 189 9.79 27.20 -22.49
N ASP A 190 10.29 27.40 -21.29
CA ASP A 190 11.39 28.32 -21.03
C ASP A 190 12.12 27.94 -19.73
N THR A 191 13.28 28.54 -19.51
CA THR A 191 13.98 28.55 -18.22
C THR A 191 14.29 30.00 -17.86
N VAL A 192 14.41 30.24 -16.55
CA VAL A 192 14.78 31.52 -15.99
C VAL A 192 15.89 31.31 -14.94
N ASP A 193 16.68 32.34 -14.74
CA ASP A 193 17.75 32.37 -13.72
C ASP A 193 18.81 31.26 -13.89
N LEU A 194 19.12 30.90 -15.14
CA LEU A 194 20.24 30.00 -15.40
C LEU A 194 21.56 30.65 -14.99
N GLU A 195 22.37 29.88 -14.27
CA GLU A 195 23.69 30.32 -13.85
C GLU A 195 24.65 30.45 -15.05
N MET A 196 25.43 31.53 -15.08
CA MET A 196 26.45 31.73 -16.11
C MET A 196 27.68 30.92 -15.76
N MET A 197 27.94 29.89 -16.55
CA MET A 197 29.00 28.89 -16.28
C MET A 197 30.32 29.24 -16.95
N ASP A 198 30.30 30.06 -18.00
CA ASP A 198 31.49 30.44 -18.77
C ASP A 198 32.18 31.66 -18.18
N VAL A 199 33.52 31.72 -18.30
CA VAL A 199 34.34 32.85 -17.82
C VAL A 199 33.94 34.17 -18.50
N GLU A 200 33.36 34.10 -19.69
CA GLU A 200 32.89 35.23 -20.48
C GLU A 200 31.54 35.78 -19.99
N GLY A 201 30.93 35.17 -18.97
CA GLY A 201 29.62 35.56 -18.43
C GLY A 201 28.46 35.11 -19.33
N THR A 202 28.62 33.99 -19.95
CA THR A 202 27.57 33.34 -20.78
C THR A 202 27.35 31.88 -20.32
N THR A 203 26.33 31.22 -20.84
CA THR A 203 26.10 29.80 -20.69
C THR A 203 25.43 29.21 -21.91
N ASP A 204 25.79 27.97 -22.26
CA ASP A 204 25.17 27.21 -23.33
C ASP A 204 24.08 26.30 -22.71
N GLY A 205 22.88 26.86 -22.60
CA GLY A 205 21.78 26.19 -21.87
C GLY A 205 21.04 25.15 -22.73
N PHE A 206 20.76 24.00 -22.15
CA PHE A 206 19.83 23.00 -22.67
C PHE A 206 19.13 22.29 -21.50
N VAL A 207 18.00 21.67 -21.77
CA VAL A 207 17.27 20.87 -20.79
C VAL A 207 17.36 19.40 -21.15
N ARG A 208 17.84 18.60 -20.20
CA ARG A 208 17.93 17.15 -20.33
C ARG A 208 16.87 16.50 -19.44
N CYS A 209 16.00 15.69 -20.05
CA CYS A 209 15.01 14.90 -19.34
C CYS A 209 15.37 13.41 -19.39
N PHE A 210 15.22 12.77 -18.24
CA PHE A 210 15.41 11.33 -18.13
C PHE A 210 14.06 10.67 -17.89
N PHE A 211 13.86 9.56 -18.57
CA PHE A 211 12.81 8.62 -18.24
C PHE A 211 13.46 7.24 -18.13
N GLU A 212 13.80 6.81 -16.92
CA GLU A 212 14.76 5.74 -16.61
C GLU A 212 16.22 6.11 -17.01
N SER A 213 17.19 5.44 -16.39
CA SER A 213 18.62 5.80 -16.52
C SER A 213 19.19 5.75 -17.94
N ASP A 214 18.56 5.01 -18.84
CA ASP A 214 19.08 4.71 -20.17
C ASP A 214 18.43 5.51 -21.31
N HIS A 215 17.40 6.32 -20.99
CA HIS A 215 16.68 7.12 -21.99
C HIS A 215 16.69 8.59 -21.62
N ALA A 216 17.75 9.28 -22.02
CA ALA A 216 17.83 10.73 -21.90
C ALA A 216 17.47 11.39 -23.24
N LEU A 217 16.62 12.41 -23.20
CA LEU A 217 16.31 13.28 -24.33
C LEU A 217 16.67 14.72 -24.00
N ASP A 218 17.28 15.42 -24.94
CA ASP A 218 17.72 16.79 -24.78
C ASP A 218 16.90 17.74 -25.67
N THR A 219 16.72 18.96 -25.20
CA THR A 219 16.35 20.06 -26.09
C THR A 219 17.53 20.46 -27.00
N ASP A 220 17.29 21.32 -27.97
CA ASP A 220 18.35 22.06 -28.60
C ASP A 220 19.10 22.96 -27.58
N THR A 221 20.32 23.34 -27.92
CA THR A 221 21.20 24.18 -27.08
C THR A 221 21.06 25.65 -27.48
N HIS A 222 20.81 26.49 -26.50
CA HIS A 222 20.88 27.95 -26.64
C HIS A 222 22.29 28.43 -26.34
N PHE A 223 23.05 28.70 -27.38
CA PHE A 223 24.45 29.09 -27.25
C PHE A 223 24.61 30.54 -26.79
N ARG A 224 25.60 30.78 -25.93
CA ARG A 224 26.02 32.10 -25.46
C ARG A 224 24.88 32.92 -24.82
N ASN A 225 24.04 32.28 -24.07
CA ASN A 225 23.01 32.97 -23.30
C ASN A 225 23.69 33.83 -22.22
N SER A 226 23.32 35.12 -22.14
CA SER A 226 23.91 36.08 -21.22
C SER A 226 22.91 36.71 -20.24
N ASP A 227 21.65 36.33 -20.31
CA ASP A 227 20.59 36.86 -19.44
C ASP A 227 19.91 35.81 -18.56
N GLY A 228 20.39 34.58 -18.64
CA GLY A 228 19.86 33.47 -17.85
C GLY A 228 18.48 32.98 -18.25
N LYS A 229 17.99 33.36 -19.43
CA LYS A 229 16.67 33.00 -19.92
C LYS A 229 16.77 32.30 -21.27
N CYS A 230 16.20 31.12 -21.35
CA CYS A 230 16.10 30.39 -22.60
C CYS A 230 14.63 30.01 -22.87
N SER A 231 14.23 30.06 -24.13
CA SER A 231 12.88 29.69 -24.54
C SER A 231 12.97 28.65 -25.66
N TRP A 232 12.45 27.46 -25.40
CA TRP A 232 12.54 26.35 -26.36
C TRP A 232 11.24 26.06 -27.07
N ASN A 233 10.12 26.07 -26.34
CA ASN A 233 8.86 25.58 -26.87
C ASN A 233 9.03 24.16 -27.45
N TYR A 234 9.79 23.34 -26.77
CA TYR A 234 10.29 22.04 -27.21
C TYR A 234 9.48 20.90 -26.62
N ARG A 235 9.36 19.78 -27.35
CA ARG A 235 8.61 18.60 -26.90
C ARG A 235 9.51 17.37 -26.91
N LEU A 236 9.62 16.76 -25.74
CA LEU A 236 10.30 15.49 -25.52
C LEU A 236 9.25 14.38 -25.34
N LEU A 237 9.39 13.27 -26.04
CA LEU A 237 8.43 12.17 -26.10
C LEU A 237 9.07 10.90 -25.57
N PHE A 238 8.44 10.31 -24.55
CA PHE A 238 8.90 9.06 -23.95
C PHE A 238 7.81 8.00 -24.07
N PRO A 239 8.03 6.91 -24.83
CA PRO A 239 7.14 5.76 -24.83
C PRO A 239 7.25 5.03 -23.50
N VAL A 240 6.13 4.69 -22.90
CA VAL A 240 6.04 4.06 -21.57
C VAL A 240 5.00 2.97 -21.59
N THR A 241 5.34 1.78 -21.11
CA THR A 241 4.39 0.70 -20.88
C THR A 241 3.97 0.69 -19.42
N TYR A 242 2.73 1.10 -19.14
CA TYR A 242 2.18 1.12 -17.79
C TYR A 242 1.65 -0.24 -17.39
N GLY A 243 1.88 -0.64 -16.14
CA GLY A 243 1.42 -1.91 -15.58
C GLY A 243 2.44 -3.04 -15.65
N GLU A 244 3.65 -2.80 -16.18
CA GLU A 244 4.74 -3.76 -16.02
C GLU A 244 5.17 -3.90 -14.57
N LYS A 245 5.49 -5.14 -14.18
CA LYS A 245 6.04 -5.46 -12.88
C LYS A 245 7.36 -4.70 -12.69
N ASN A 246 7.53 -4.10 -11.52
CA ASN A 246 8.76 -3.39 -11.11
C ASN A 246 9.04 -2.05 -11.81
N LYS A 247 8.16 -1.53 -12.64
CA LYS A 247 8.32 -0.19 -13.19
C LYS A 247 7.53 0.82 -12.35
N ARG A 248 8.26 1.64 -11.58
CA ARG A 248 7.73 2.83 -10.92
C ARG A 248 8.18 4.06 -11.70
N TYR A 249 7.21 4.86 -12.07
CA TYR A 249 7.48 6.14 -12.70
C TYR A 249 7.26 7.23 -11.64
N GLU A 250 8.35 7.71 -11.06
CA GLU A 250 8.33 8.83 -10.11
C GLU A 250 8.85 10.08 -10.80
N LEU A 251 8.11 11.18 -10.69
CA LEU A 251 8.56 12.49 -11.15
C LEU A 251 9.38 13.11 -10.04
N THR A 252 10.70 13.08 -10.17
CA THR A 252 11.62 13.84 -9.32
C THR A 252 11.97 15.15 -10.00
N THR A 253 11.72 16.26 -9.33
CA THR A 253 12.11 17.62 -9.76
C THR A 253 13.39 18.04 -9.08
#